data_6c916bfb970ffeaad98e0b9ca504c810
#
_entry.id   6c916bfb970ffeaad98e0b9ca504c810
#
_cell.length_a   1.000
_cell.length_b   1.000
_cell.length_c   1.000
_cell.angle_alpha   90.00
_cell.angle_beta   90.00
_cell.angle_gamma   90.00
#
_symmetry.space_group_name_H-M   'P 1'
#
loop_
_entity.id
_entity.type
_entity.pdbx_description
1 polymer ?
#
loop_
_entity_poly.entity_id
_entity_poly.type
_entity_poly.pdbx_seq_one_letter_code
_entity_poly.pdbx_strand_id
1 'polypeptide(L)'
;FVDIVEDIARKRACELFGAEHANVQPHSGAQANMAVYFAFLKPGDTVMGMNLSEGGHLTHGSPVNMSGSYYNFVEYGVDAETHRIDYDKLQAQAKEVKPKMIVAGASAYARIIDFKRLREIADEVGAMLMVDMAHIAGLVAAGVHPNPVEWADIVTTTTHKTLRGPRG
;
A
#
# COMPACT_ATOMS: atom_id res chain seq x y z
N PHE A 1 -28.22 -14.24 -3.31
CA PHE A 1 -27.76 -14.12 -1.90
C PHE A 1 -26.30 -13.71 -1.81
N VAL A 2 -25.40 -14.27 -2.64
CA VAL A 2 -23.97 -13.93 -2.63
C VAL A 2 -23.76 -12.47 -2.98
N ASP A 3 -24.41 -11.99 -4.03
CA ASP A 3 -24.34 -10.58 -4.47
C ASP A 3 -24.73 -9.60 -3.35
N ILE A 4 -25.77 -9.96 -2.57
CA ILE A 4 -26.21 -9.12 -1.44
C ILE A 4 -25.09 -9.01 -0.37
N VAL A 5 -24.41 -10.11 -0.08
CA VAL A 5 -23.30 -10.12 0.91
C VAL A 5 -22.14 -9.28 0.39
N GLU A 6 -21.82 -9.41 -0.89
CA GLU A 6 -20.77 -8.63 -1.54
C GLU A 6 -21.09 -7.13 -1.54
N ASP A 7 -22.33 -6.77 -1.90
CA ASP A 7 -22.80 -5.39 -1.89
C ASP A 7 -22.73 -4.76 -0.48
N ILE A 8 -23.13 -5.50 0.55
CA ILE A 8 -23.00 -5.06 1.95
C ILE A 8 -21.54 -4.85 2.31
N ALA A 9 -20.65 -5.75 1.94
CA ALA A 9 -19.24 -5.64 2.25
C ALA A 9 -18.60 -4.43 1.55
N ARG A 10 -18.89 -4.22 0.25
CA ARG A 10 -18.42 -3.05 -0.50
C ARG A 10 -18.90 -1.74 0.13
N LYS A 11 -20.20 -1.66 0.44
CA LYS A 11 -20.78 -0.47 1.07
C LYS A 11 -20.12 -0.16 2.40
N ARG A 12 -19.96 -1.16 3.26
CA ARG A 12 -19.33 -0.99 4.58
C ARG A 12 -17.86 -0.60 4.48
N ALA A 13 -17.11 -1.13 3.51
CA ALA A 13 -15.74 -0.72 3.28
C ALA A 13 -15.65 0.75 2.84
N CYS A 14 -16.52 1.20 1.93
CA CYS A 14 -16.60 2.60 1.53
C CYS A 14 -16.97 3.51 2.70
N GLU A 15 -17.96 3.15 3.48
CA GLU A 15 -18.42 3.94 4.65
C GLU A 15 -17.32 4.01 5.74
N LEU A 16 -16.63 2.89 6.00
CA LEU A 16 -15.64 2.79 7.06
C LEU A 16 -14.39 3.65 6.78
N PHE A 17 -13.95 3.70 5.52
CA PHE A 17 -12.70 4.36 5.14
C PHE A 17 -12.90 5.64 4.33
N GLY A 18 -14.14 6.00 3.97
CA GLY A 18 -14.42 7.17 3.14
C GLY A 18 -14.01 6.97 1.67
N ALA A 19 -13.98 5.72 1.17
CA ALA A 19 -13.62 5.43 -0.20
C ALA A 19 -14.82 5.58 -1.15
N GLU A 20 -14.57 6.04 -2.38
CA GLU A 20 -15.63 6.12 -3.42
C GLU A 20 -16.05 4.74 -3.90
N HIS A 21 -15.10 3.82 -4.01
CA HIS A 21 -15.30 2.47 -4.52
C HIS A 21 -14.56 1.44 -3.67
N ALA A 22 -15.07 0.22 -3.63
CA ALA A 22 -14.40 -0.91 -3.01
C ALA A 22 -14.58 -2.17 -3.83
N ASN A 23 -13.54 -2.99 -3.88
CA ASN A 23 -13.57 -4.36 -4.40
C ASN A 23 -13.26 -5.30 -3.25
N VAL A 24 -14.15 -6.23 -2.97
CA VAL A 24 -14.03 -7.20 -1.86
C VAL A 24 -13.88 -8.64 -2.33
N GLN A 25 -13.61 -8.84 -3.63
CA GLN A 25 -13.43 -10.18 -4.22
C GLN A 25 -12.06 -10.82 -3.91
N PRO A 26 -10.95 -10.07 -3.79
CA PRO A 26 -9.69 -10.69 -3.38
C PRO A 26 -9.82 -11.39 -2.03
N HIS A 27 -9.30 -12.62 -1.93
CA HIS A 27 -9.36 -13.41 -0.70
C HIS A 27 -8.06 -13.37 0.13
N SER A 28 -7.17 -12.43 -0.21
CA SER A 28 -5.95 -12.12 0.57
C SER A 28 -5.38 -10.76 0.16
N GLY A 29 -4.62 -10.12 1.07
CA GLY A 29 -3.88 -8.91 0.74
C GLY A 29 -2.90 -9.09 -0.41
N ALA A 30 -2.25 -10.26 -0.49
CA ALA A 30 -1.35 -10.58 -1.61
C ALA A 30 -2.10 -10.57 -2.95
N GLN A 31 -3.30 -11.14 -3.01
CA GLN A 31 -4.12 -11.13 -4.22
C GLN A 31 -4.62 -9.71 -4.54
N ALA A 32 -5.00 -8.93 -3.54
CA ALA A 32 -5.40 -7.54 -3.74
C ALA A 32 -4.24 -6.71 -4.33
N ASN A 33 -3.04 -6.82 -3.77
CA ASN A 33 -1.84 -6.13 -4.28
C ASN A 33 -1.51 -6.58 -5.71
N MET A 34 -1.58 -7.88 -5.98
CA MET A 34 -1.36 -8.45 -7.32
C MET A 34 -2.37 -7.90 -8.33
N ALA A 35 -3.65 -7.79 -7.97
CA ALA A 35 -4.68 -7.24 -8.83
C ALA A 35 -4.39 -5.79 -9.20
N VAL A 36 -3.91 -4.97 -8.24
CA VAL A 36 -3.48 -3.59 -8.51
C VAL A 36 -2.31 -3.56 -9.48
N TYR A 37 -1.28 -4.37 -9.24
CA TYR A 37 -0.11 -4.41 -10.14
C TYR A 37 -0.50 -4.80 -11.56
N PHE A 38 -1.31 -5.82 -11.75
CA PHE A 38 -1.76 -6.24 -13.09
C PHE A 38 -2.65 -5.21 -13.79
N ALA A 39 -3.41 -4.42 -13.03
CA ALA A 39 -4.28 -3.40 -13.61
C ALA A 39 -3.50 -2.17 -14.12
N PHE A 40 -2.43 -1.78 -13.43
CA PHE A 40 -1.78 -0.49 -13.64
C PHE A 40 -0.32 -0.57 -14.13
N LEU A 41 0.30 -1.74 -14.05
CA LEU A 41 1.71 -1.94 -14.41
C LEU A 41 1.87 -2.95 -15.53
N LYS A 42 3.00 -2.86 -16.22
CA LYS A 42 3.48 -3.87 -17.17
C LYS A 42 4.70 -4.58 -16.59
N PRO A 43 4.94 -5.85 -16.93
CA PRO A 43 6.16 -6.54 -16.53
C PRO A 43 7.41 -5.69 -16.85
N GLY A 44 8.29 -5.56 -15.86
CA GLY A 44 9.50 -4.74 -15.96
C GLY A 44 9.35 -3.26 -15.58
N ASP A 45 8.13 -2.77 -15.35
CA ASP A 45 7.95 -1.40 -14.86
C ASP A 45 8.65 -1.20 -13.50
N THR A 46 9.22 0.00 -13.33
CA THR A 46 9.89 0.36 -12.07
C THR A 46 8.86 0.77 -11.03
N VAL A 47 8.96 0.18 -9.85
CA VAL A 47 8.11 0.42 -8.69
C VAL A 47 9.00 0.69 -7.47
N MET A 48 8.61 1.58 -6.59
CA MET A 48 9.29 1.73 -5.31
C MET A 48 8.46 1.09 -4.20
N GLY A 49 9.11 0.37 -3.28
CA GLY A 49 8.48 -0.30 -2.15
C GLY A 49 9.39 -0.32 -0.93
N MET A 50 8.80 -0.47 0.26
CA MET A 50 9.59 -0.52 1.49
C MET A 50 10.36 -1.85 1.59
N ASN A 51 11.65 -1.77 1.91
CA ASN A 51 12.51 -2.94 2.12
C ASN A 51 11.91 -3.91 3.14
N LEU A 52 11.88 -5.19 2.80
CA LEU A 52 11.33 -6.24 3.66
C LEU A 52 12.03 -6.30 5.02
N SER A 53 13.35 -6.13 5.06
CA SER A 53 14.15 -6.19 6.29
C SER A 53 13.93 -4.97 7.19
N GLU A 54 13.34 -3.90 6.68
CA GLU A 54 13.07 -2.66 7.40
C GLU A 54 11.57 -2.44 7.68
N GLY A 55 10.76 -3.47 7.51
CA GLY A 55 9.35 -3.49 7.86
C GLY A 55 8.39 -3.62 6.69
N GLY A 56 8.86 -3.74 5.46
CA GLY A 56 8.04 -3.95 4.27
C GLY A 56 7.26 -5.27 4.28
N HIS A 57 6.58 -5.56 3.19
CA HIS A 57 5.85 -6.80 2.99
C HIS A 57 6.42 -7.58 1.79
N LEU A 58 6.26 -8.90 1.79
CA LEU A 58 6.72 -9.75 0.68
C LEU A 58 6.21 -9.26 -0.69
N THR A 59 4.95 -8.83 -0.75
CA THR A 59 4.33 -8.34 -1.99
C THR A 59 4.74 -6.92 -2.38
N HIS A 60 5.65 -6.30 -1.65
CA HIS A 60 6.22 -4.99 -1.96
C HIS A 60 7.61 -5.10 -2.61
N GLY A 61 7.82 -6.13 -3.44
CA GLY A 61 9.01 -6.27 -4.26
C GLY A 61 10.04 -7.29 -3.79
N SER A 62 9.72 -8.13 -2.80
CA SER A 62 10.65 -9.19 -2.39
C SER A 62 11.01 -10.10 -3.57
N PRO A 63 12.30 -10.44 -3.77
CA PRO A 63 12.74 -11.29 -4.89
C PRO A 63 12.12 -12.69 -4.90
N VAL A 64 11.67 -13.18 -3.75
CA VAL A 64 11.01 -14.49 -3.64
C VAL A 64 9.50 -14.41 -3.84
N ASN A 65 8.98 -13.24 -4.16
CA ASN A 65 7.56 -13.00 -4.43
C ASN A 65 7.35 -12.63 -5.90
N MET A 66 6.15 -12.86 -6.39
CA MET A 66 5.75 -12.49 -7.75
C MET A 66 6.07 -11.02 -8.06
N SER A 67 5.84 -10.11 -7.11
CA SER A 67 6.10 -8.68 -7.31
C SER A 67 7.55 -8.40 -7.69
N GLY A 68 8.52 -8.95 -6.98
CA GLY A 68 9.94 -8.80 -7.29
C GLY A 68 10.40 -9.57 -8.54
N SER A 69 9.63 -10.58 -8.97
CA SER A 69 9.94 -11.36 -10.18
C SER A 69 9.41 -10.70 -11.46
N TYR A 70 8.28 -10.00 -11.38
CA TYR A 70 7.62 -9.40 -12.55
C TYR A 70 7.98 -7.94 -12.78
N TYR A 71 8.29 -7.20 -11.71
CA TYR A 71 8.53 -5.75 -11.74
C TYR A 71 9.92 -5.42 -11.24
N ASN A 72 10.45 -4.29 -11.68
CA ASN A 72 11.72 -3.76 -11.20
C ASN A 72 11.48 -2.95 -9.92
N PHE A 73 11.49 -3.63 -8.76
CA PHE A 73 11.32 -2.96 -7.48
C PHE A 73 12.63 -2.32 -7.01
N VAL A 74 12.55 -1.05 -6.67
CA VAL A 74 13.60 -0.26 -6.02
C VAL A 74 13.17 -0.03 -4.58
N GLU A 75 13.97 -0.50 -3.64
CA GLU A 75 13.64 -0.45 -2.23
C GLU A 75 13.95 0.91 -1.62
N TYR A 76 13.04 1.42 -0.79
CA TYR A 76 13.32 2.48 0.16
C TYR A 76 13.26 1.94 1.58
N GLY A 77 13.88 2.63 2.52
CA GLY A 77 13.99 2.15 3.89
C GLY A 77 13.81 3.23 4.94
N VAL A 78 14.31 2.93 6.12
CA VAL A 78 14.33 3.84 7.26
C VAL A 78 15.75 4.39 7.48
N ASP A 79 15.81 5.54 8.09
CA ASP A 79 17.07 6.09 8.57
C ASP A 79 17.62 5.23 9.73
N ALA A 80 18.91 4.94 9.71
CA ALA A 80 19.56 4.00 10.63
C ALA A 80 19.59 4.47 12.08
N GLU A 81 19.55 5.80 12.32
CA GLU A 81 19.62 6.37 13.67
C GLU A 81 18.21 6.58 14.26
N THR A 82 17.29 7.11 13.44
CA THR A 82 15.94 7.47 13.88
C THR A 82 14.92 6.34 13.74
N HIS A 83 15.24 5.34 12.90
CA HIS A 83 14.32 4.26 12.51
C HIS A 83 13.01 4.78 11.92
N ARG A 84 13.06 5.92 11.22
CA ARG A 84 11.92 6.53 10.52
C ARG A 84 12.16 6.50 9.02
N ILE A 85 11.07 6.45 8.26
CA ILE A 85 11.15 6.64 6.80
C ILE A 85 11.78 8.00 6.52
N ASP A 86 12.85 8.00 5.75
CA ASP A 86 13.52 9.21 5.28
C ASP A 86 12.87 9.66 3.97
N TYR A 87 11.89 10.56 4.10
CA TYR A 87 11.12 11.04 2.95
C TYR A 87 11.95 11.87 1.98
N ASP A 88 13.00 12.54 2.43
CA ASP A 88 13.86 13.34 1.55
C ASP A 88 14.75 12.44 0.71
N LYS A 89 15.30 11.37 1.31
CA LYS A 89 16.02 10.32 0.59
C LYS A 89 15.10 9.58 -0.39
N LEU A 90 13.87 9.25 0.04
CA LEU A 90 12.86 8.64 -0.83
C LEU A 90 12.55 9.53 -2.02
N GLN A 91 12.37 10.83 -1.81
CA GLN A 91 12.12 11.81 -2.87
C GLN A 91 13.29 11.87 -3.86
N ALA A 92 14.52 11.96 -3.37
CA ALA A 92 15.72 11.99 -4.22
C ALA A 92 15.81 10.72 -5.08
N GLN A 93 15.58 9.57 -4.48
CA GLN A 93 15.58 8.28 -5.16
C GLN A 93 14.45 8.19 -6.20
N ALA A 94 13.23 8.65 -5.86
CA ALA A 94 12.10 8.65 -6.78
C ALA A 94 12.37 9.53 -8.03
N LYS A 95 13.04 10.68 -7.88
CA LYS A 95 13.46 11.53 -8.99
C LYS A 95 14.46 10.84 -9.92
N GLU A 96 15.35 10.05 -9.36
CA GLU A 96 16.36 9.31 -10.11
C GLU A 96 15.73 8.15 -10.89
N VAL A 97 14.94 7.30 -10.22
CA VAL A 97 14.42 6.06 -10.81
C VAL A 97 13.10 6.22 -11.56
N LYS A 98 12.37 7.32 -11.32
CA LYS A 98 11.08 7.65 -11.97
C LYS A 98 10.11 6.48 -12.00
N PRO A 99 9.68 5.98 -10.82
CA PRO A 99 8.83 4.81 -10.75
C PRO A 99 7.47 5.09 -11.37
N LYS A 100 6.80 4.05 -11.85
CA LYS A 100 5.38 4.11 -12.26
C LYS A 100 4.45 4.12 -11.05
N MET A 101 4.88 3.54 -9.94
CA MET A 101 4.11 3.43 -8.72
C MET A 101 5.04 3.47 -7.50
N ILE A 102 4.59 4.15 -6.45
CA ILE A 102 5.18 4.07 -5.12
C ILE A 102 4.21 3.30 -4.24
N VAL A 103 4.68 2.20 -3.65
CA VAL A 103 3.93 1.36 -2.72
C VAL A 103 4.32 1.73 -1.30
N ALA A 104 3.38 2.25 -0.54
CA ALA A 104 3.54 2.58 0.87
C ALA A 104 2.77 1.59 1.76
N GLY A 105 3.04 1.63 3.05
CA GLY A 105 2.53 0.67 4.01
C GLY A 105 3.59 -0.32 4.43
N ALA A 106 3.39 -0.93 5.57
CA ALA A 106 4.39 -1.80 6.17
C ALA A 106 3.75 -2.89 7.03
N SER A 107 4.44 -4.02 7.16
CA SER A 107 4.07 -5.08 8.10
C SER A 107 4.58 -4.81 9.52
N ALA A 108 5.72 -4.13 9.63
CA ALA A 108 6.42 -3.94 10.89
C ALA A 108 7.06 -2.53 10.98
N TYR A 109 6.22 -1.51 10.99
CA TYR A 109 6.64 -0.13 11.16
C TYR A 109 5.75 0.57 12.20
N ALA A 110 6.31 0.83 13.37
CA ALA A 110 5.57 1.32 14.54
C ALA A 110 5.54 2.86 14.65
N ARG A 111 5.50 3.56 13.53
CA ARG A 111 5.45 5.02 13.46
C ARG A 111 4.31 5.45 12.54
N ILE A 112 3.90 6.71 12.66
CA ILE A 112 2.96 7.31 11.71
C ILE A 112 3.61 7.38 10.33
N ILE A 113 2.87 6.97 9.31
CA ILE A 113 3.25 7.13 7.90
C ILE A 113 2.64 8.44 7.41
N ASP A 114 3.46 9.31 6.85
CA ASP A 114 3.02 10.58 6.26
C ASP A 114 2.57 10.37 4.81
N PHE A 115 1.29 10.04 4.64
CA PHE A 115 0.71 9.80 3.32
C PHE A 115 0.66 11.07 2.47
N LYS A 116 0.52 12.24 3.08
CA LYS A 116 0.55 13.52 2.38
C LYS A 116 1.92 13.73 1.74
N ARG A 117 2.98 13.53 2.49
CA ARG A 117 4.35 13.66 1.98
C ARG A 117 4.63 12.67 0.85
N LEU A 118 4.13 11.42 0.98
CA LEU A 118 4.23 10.42 -0.08
C LEU A 118 3.47 10.82 -1.34
N ARG A 119 2.28 11.43 -1.19
CA ARG A 119 1.52 11.96 -2.32
C ARG A 119 2.29 13.06 -3.06
N GLU A 120 2.85 14.02 -2.31
CA GLU A 120 3.67 15.08 -2.88
C GLU A 120 4.86 14.52 -3.70
N ILE A 121 5.53 13.50 -3.18
CA ILE A 121 6.64 12.84 -3.87
C ILE A 121 6.15 12.13 -5.14
N ALA A 122 5.05 11.40 -5.05
CA ALA A 122 4.49 10.68 -6.18
C ALA A 122 4.05 11.64 -7.30
N ASP A 123 3.41 12.75 -6.95
CA ASP A 123 2.99 13.80 -7.91
C ASP A 123 4.21 14.40 -8.61
N GLU A 124 5.27 14.69 -7.89
CA GLU A 124 6.49 15.30 -8.44
C GLU A 124 7.14 14.44 -9.54
N VAL A 125 7.04 13.12 -9.42
CA VAL A 125 7.63 12.19 -10.41
C VAL A 125 6.61 11.57 -11.36
N GLY A 126 5.32 11.92 -11.22
CA GLY A 126 4.23 11.39 -12.03
C GLY A 126 3.93 9.92 -11.77
N ALA A 127 4.18 9.46 -10.53
CA ALA A 127 3.90 8.10 -10.10
C ALA A 127 2.51 7.97 -9.48
N MET A 128 1.91 6.79 -9.57
CA MET A 128 0.76 6.43 -8.74
C MET A 128 1.20 6.17 -7.31
N LEU A 129 0.37 6.56 -6.34
CA LEU A 129 0.56 6.18 -4.93
C LEU A 129 -0.41 5.07 -4.56
N MET A 130 0.13 3.91 -4.24
CA MET A 130 -0.60 2.78 -3.65
C MET A 130 -0.25 2.67 -2.18
N VAL A 131 -1.26 2.47 -1.33
CA VAL A 131 -1.04 2.22 0.11
C VAL A 131 -1.65 0.89 0.52
N ASP A 132 -0.82 -0.01 1.02
CA ASP A 132 -1.24 -1.23 1.70
C ASP A 132 -1.36 -0.94 3.21
N MET A 133 -2.59 -0.76 3.68
CA MET A 133 -2.85 -0.45 5.09
C MET A 133 -3.23 -1.68 5.93
N ALA A 134 -3.02 -2.89 5.43
CA ALA A 134 -3.52 -4.11 6.05
C ALA A 134 -3.18 -4.23 7.55
N HIS A 135 -1.97 -3.85 7.95
CA HIS A 135 -1.53 -3.92 9.34
C HIS A 135 -2.07 -2.80 10.23
N ILE A 136 -2.44 -1.67 9.66
CA ILE A 136 -2.91 -0.48 10.38
C ILE A 136 -4.39 -0.14 10.13
N ALA A 137 -5.10 -0.95 9.36
CA ALA A 137 -6.49 -0.65 8.97
C ALA A 137 -7.42 -0.43 10.16
N GLY A 138 -7.25 -1.16 11.24
CA GLY A 138 -8.00 -0.95 12.48
C GLY A 138 -7.69 0.38 13.16
N LEU A 139 -6.43 0.84 13.10
CA LEU A 139 -6.03 2.14 13.62
C LEU A 139 -6.57 3.29 12.76
N VAL A 140 -6.58 3.10 11.44
CA VAL A 140 -7.18 4.05 10.49
C VAL A 140 -8.68 4.16 10.73
N ALA A 141 -9.39 3.03 10.83
CA ALA A 141 -10.82 3.00 11.11
C ALA A 141 -11.19 3.65 12.47
N ALA A 142 -10.28 3.56 13.45
CA ALA A 142 -10.44 4.18 14.76
C ALA A 142 -10.03 5.66 14.80
N GLY A 143 -9.51 6.22 13.71
CA GLY A 143 -9.06 7.61 13.64
C GLY A 143 -7.77 7.91 14.42
N VAL A 144 -6.99 6.89 14.81
CA VAL A 144 -5.72 7.06 15.55
C VAL A 144 -4.49 6.99 14.65
N HIS A 145 -4.66 6.69 13.38
CA HIS A 145 -3.66 6.80 12.32
C HIS A 145 -4.27 7.56 11.14
N PRO A 146 -3.54 8.41 10.42
CA PRO A 146 -4.03 9.07 9.22
C PRO A 146 -4.64 8.10 8.22
N ASN A 147 -5.71 8.53 7.55
CA ASN A 147 -6.38 7.73 6.54
C ASN A 147 -5.67 7.88 5.18
N PRO A 148 -5.15 6.79 4.58
CA PRO A 148 -4.50 6.87 3.28
C PRO A 148 -5.45 7.14 2.12
N VAL A 149 -6.75 6.88 2.26
CA VAL A 149 -7.75 7.07 1.19
C VAL A 149 -7.82 8.52 0.71
N GLU A 150 -7.49 9.48 1.57
CA GLU A 150 -7.45 10.90 1.22
C GLU A 150 -6.29 11.26 0.28
N TRP A 151 -5.25 10.43 0.20
CA TRP A 151 -3.99 10.76 -0.46
C TRP A 151 -3.59 9.79 -1.57
N ALA A 152 -3.98 8.52 -1.46
CA ALA A 152 -3.57 7.48 -2.37
C ALA A 152 -4.54 7.33 -3.55
N ASP A 153 -4.00 6.95 -4.71
CA ASP A 153 -4.82 6.58 -5.86
C ASP A 153 -5.52 5.23 -5.61
N ILE A 154 -4.84 4.33 -4.88
CA ILE A 154 -5.33 2.99 -4.56
C ILE A 154 -4.93 2.63 -3.15
N VAL A 155 -5.86 2.07 -2.40
CA VAL A 155 -5.61 1.53 -1.06
C VAL A 155 -5.99 0.06 -1.03
N THR A 156 -5.11 -0.77 -0.49
CA THR A 156 -5.40 -2.18 -0.23
C THR A 156 -5.38 -2.47 1.27
N THR A 157 -6.13 -3.47 1.67
CA THR A 157 -6.17 -3.93 3.07
C THR A 157 -6.50 -5.42 3.13
N THR A 158 -6.55 -5.94 4.33
CA THR A 158 -7.07 -7.28 4.65
C THR A 158 -8.16 -7.16 5.71
N THR A 159 -9.09 -8.09 5.73
CA THR A 159 -10.13 -8.14 6.76
C THR A 159 -9.72 -8.88 8.03
N HIS A 160 -8.74 -9.79 7.93
CA HIS A 160 -8.37 -10.74 8.98
C HIS A 160 -7.22 -10.31 9.91
N LYS A 161 -6.71 -9.07 9.77
CA LYS A 161 -5.67 -8.51 10.65
C LYS A 161 -6.30 -7.57 11.68
N THR A 162 -5.94 -6.30 11.68
CA THR A 162 -6.45 -5.34 12.69
C THR A 162 -7.93 -5.03 12.55
N LEU A 163 -8.56 -5.31 11.41
CA LEU A 163 -10.02 -5.24 11.27
C LEU A 163 -10.76 -6.39 11.97
N ARG A 164 -10.06 -7.46 12.37
CA ARG A 164 -10.58 -8.59 13.16
C ARG A 164 -11.75 -9.33 12.49
N GLY A 165 -11.78 -9.32 11.17
CA GLY A 165 -12.78 -10.02 10.36
C GLY A 165 -12.34 -11.42 9.92
N PRO A 166 -13.17 -12.09 9.10
CA PRO A 166 -12.80 -13.34 8.45
C PRO A 166 -11.65 -13.12 7.47
N ARG A 167 -11.04 -14.23 7.04
CA ARG A 167 -9.93 -14.16 6.09
C ARG A 167 -10.39 -13.57 4.74
N GLY A 168 -9.65 -12.56 4.29
CA GLY A 168 -9.91 -11.84 3.06
C GLY A 168 -8.93 -10.70 2.86
#